data_8e568a064d60f6f320f40c88524e7e38
#
_entry.id   8e568a064d60f6f320f40c88524e7e38
#
_cell.length_a   1.000
_cell.length_b   1.000
_cell.length_c   1.000
_cell.angle_alpha   90.00
_cell.angle_beta   90.00
_cell.angle_gamma   90.00
#
_symmetry.space_group_name_H-M   'P 1'
#
loop_
_entity.id
_entity.type
_entity.pdbx_description
1 polymer ?
#
loop_
_entity_poly.entity_id
_entity_poly.type
_entity_poly.pdbx_seq_one_letter_code
_entity_poly.pdbx_strand_id
1 'polypeptide(L)'
;MDFLIQYNLKKEEINDIVNNNCSNVINNIILNKRNVISIVEYLLELGITLDTLRDLFINQIGIFFRTRAELERVFEEYEIDSIVKSLNYDVNTLDLIEF
;
A
#
# COMPACT_ATOMS: atom_id res chain seq x y z
N MET A 1 1.77 -8.83 10.86
CA MET A 1 0.88 -8.36 9.76
C MET A 1 -0.61 -8.48 10.07
N ASP A 2 -0.96 -9.06 11.20
CA ASP A 2 -2.37 -9.28 11.57
C ASP A 2 -3.19 -7.99 11.72
N PHE A 3 -2.52 -6.85 11.90
CA PHE A 3 -3.22 -5.55 11.96
C PHE A 3 -3.99 -5.23 10.68
N LEU A 4 -3.68 -5.88 9.56
CA LEU A 4 -4.42 -5.70 8.30
C LEU A 4 -5.80 -6.34 8.30
N ILE A 5 -6.09 -7.24 9.24
CA ILE A 5 -7.41 -7.86 9.37
C ILE A 5 -8.50 -6.82 9.63
N GLN A 6 -8.17 -5.77 10.40
CA GLN A 6 -9.13 -4.68 10.68
C GLN A 6 -9.58 -3.92 9.43
N TYR A 7 -8.82 -4.03 8.33
CA TYR A 7 -9.14 -3.42 7.04
C TYR A 7 -9.76 -4.42 6.07
N ASN A 8 -10.26 -5.55 6.57
CA ASN A 8 -10.97 -6.59 5.81
C ASN A 8 -10.10 -7.43 4.88
N LEU A 9 -8.78 -7.38 5.02
CA LEU A 9 -7.92 -8.34 4.36
C LEU A 9 -8.08 -9.72 5.01
N LYS A 10 -8.23 -10.74 4.20
CA LYS A 10 -8.38 -12.10 4.67
C LYS A 10 -7.04 -12.66 5.12
N LYS A 11 -7.08 -13.64 6.01
CA LYS A 11 -5.88 -14.29 6.52
C LYS A 11 -5.03 -14.89 5.41
N GLU A 12 -5.65 -15.48 4.40
CA GLU A 12 -4.97 -16.05 3.23
C GLU A 12 -4.23 -14.96 2.44
N GLU A 13 -4.85 -13.79 2.31
CA GLU A 13 -4.24 -12.64 1.61
C GLU A 13 -3.03 -12.11 2.37
N ILE A 14 -3.12 -12.06 3.71
CA ILE A 14 -2.00 -11.67 4.57
C ILE A 14 -0.86 -12.68 4.47
N ASN A 15 -1.18 -13.98 4.43
CA ASN A 15 -0.18 -15.02 4.23
C ASN A 15 0.53 -14.88 2.88
N ASP A 16 -0.20 -14.52 1.83
CA ASP A 16 0.38 -14.26 0.50
C ASP A 16 1.37 -13.10 0.55
N ILE A 17 1.03 -12.04 1.27
CA ILE A 17 1.93 -10.89 1.46
C ILE A 17 3.21 -11.32 2.16
N VAL A 18 3.10 -12.05 3.25
CA VAL A 18 4.24 -12.53 4.03
C VAL A 18 5.12 -13.46 3.20
N ASN A 19 4.52 -14.36 2.42
CA ASN A 19 5.24 -15.34 1.62
C ASN A 19 5.94 -14.74 0.39
N ASN A 20 5.47 -13.58 -0.08
CA ASN A 20 6.03 -12.90 -1.26
C ASN A 20 7.06 -11.82 -0.91
N ASN A 21 7.38 -11.65 0.37
CA ASN A 21 8.36 -10.67 0.83
C ASN A 21 9.39 -11.32 1.74
N CYS A 22 10.61 -10.82 1.77
CA CYS A 22 11.61 -11.34 2.69
C CYS A 22 11.30 -10.96 4.13
N SER A 23 11.78 -11.77 5.07
CA SER A 23 11.49 -11.59 6.51
C SER A 23 11.89 -10.21 7.03
N ASN A 24 13.01 -9.68 6.56
CA ASN A 24 13.49 -8.36 7.00
C ASN A 24 12.52 -7.24 6.59
N VAL A 25 11.96 -7.33 5.38
CA VAL A 25 10.98 -6.35 4.89
C VAL A 25 9.71 -6.42 5.74
N ILE A 26 9.20 -7.62 5.99
CA ILE A 26 8.01 -7.83 6.82
C ILE A 26 8.25 -7.30 8.24
N ASN A 27 9.41 -7.59 8.84
CA ASN A 27 9.74 -7.09 10.18
C ASN A 27 9.78 -5.56 10.21
N ASN A 28 10.32 -4.93 9.17
CA ASN A 28 10.37 -3.46 9.07
C ASN A 28 8.96 -2.86 8.91
N ILE A 29 8.07 -3.53 8.19
CA ILE A 29 6.65 -3.12 8.12
C ILE A 29 6.02 -3.15 9.51
N ILE A 30 6.24 -4.20 10.27
CA ILE A 30 5.69 -4.35 11.62
C ILE A 30 6.25 -3.28 12.56
N LEU A 31 7.56 -3.01 12.50
CA LEU A 31 8.19 -1.97 13.30
C LEU A 31 7.70 -0.56 12.94
N ASN A 32 7.29 -0.36 11.69
CA ASN A 32 6.78 0.92 11.17
C ASN A 32 5.25 0.95 11.12
N LYS A 33 4.60 0.14 11.89
CA LYS A 33 3.16 -0.13 11.85
C LYS A 33 2.29 1.13 11.82
N ARG A 34 2.59 2.13 12.66
CA ARG A 34 1.78 3.36 12.72
C ARG A 34 1.77 4.10 11.39
N ASN A 35 2.93 4.20 10.76
CA ASN A 35 3.06 4.84 9.45
C ASN A 35 2.34 4.03 8.38
N VAL A 36 2.50 2.71 8.41
CA VAL A 36 1.85 1.80 7.45
C VAL A 36 0.33 1.92 7.55
N ILE A 37 -0.22 1.93 8.77
CA ILE A 37 -1.66 2.10 9.00
C ILE A 37 -2.14 3.44 8.43
N SER A 38 -1.40 4.52 8.68
CA SER A 38 -1.75 5.85 8.16
C SER A 38 -1.85 5.84 6.64
N ILE A 39 -0.92 5.17 5.97
CA ILE A 39 -0.90 5.06 4.51
C ILE A 39 -2.05 4.17 4.02
N VAL A 40 -2.30 3.03 4.66
CA VAL A 40 -3.41 2.15 4.31
C VAL A 40 -4.73 2.90 4.39
N GLU A 41 -4.96 3.63 5.48
CA GLU A 41 -6.19 4.42 5.65
C GLU A 41 -6.33 5.48 4.57
N TYR A 42 -5.24 6.19 4.24
CA TYR A 42 -5.24 7.18 3.17
C TYR A 42 -5.61 6.55 1.82
N LEU A 43 -5.00 5.44 1.46
CA LEU A 43 -5.27 4.76 0.19
C LEU A 43 -6.71 4.28 0.10
N LEU A 44 -7.25 3.71 1.18
CA LEU A 44 -8.64 3.27 1.22
C LEU A 44 -9.61 4.45 1.11
N GLU A 45 -9.32 5.57 1.75
CA GLU A 45 -10.11 6.80 1.64
C GLU A 45 -10.16 7.31 0.20
N LEU A 46 -9.09 7.15 -0.57
CA LEU A 46 -9.03 7.57 -1.97
C LEU A 46 -9.81 6.65 -2.91
N GLY A 47 -10.17 5.44 -2.48
CA GLY A 47 -10.88 4.47 -3.31
C GLY A 47 -10.01 3.33 -3.83
N ILE A 48 -8.82 3.13 -3.30
CA ILE A 48 -8.01 1.95 -3.58
C ILE A 48 -8.76 0.71 -3.08
N THR A 49 -8.93 -0.30 -3.93
CA THR A 49 -9.63 -1.53 -3.57
C THR A 49 -8.78 -2.43 -2.68
N LEU A 50 -9.43 -3.39 -1.99
CA LEU A 50 -8.69 -4.36 -1.16
C LEU A 50 -7.76 -5.24 -1.99
N ASP A 51 -8.18 -5.63 -3.19
CA ASP A 51 -7.33 -6.39 -4.10
C ASP A 51 -6.09 -5.60 -4.49
N THR A 52 -6.25 -4.32 -4.79
CA THR A 52 -5.14 -3.42 -5.10
C THR A 52 -4.23 -3.24 -3.90
N LEU A 53 -4.79 -3.08 -2.70
CA LEU A 53 -4.01 -2.94 -1.48
C LEU A 53 -3.14 -4.18 -1.25
N ARG A 54 -3.70 -5.38 -1.41
CA ARG A 54 -2.93 -6.63 -1.33
C ARG A 54 -1.79 -6.63 -2.35
N ASP A 55 -2.08 -6.26 -3.59
CA ASP A 55 -1.08 -6.24 -4.67
C ASP A 55 0.03 -5.21 -4.41
N LEU A 56 -0.30 -4.08 -3.79
CA LEU A 56 0.70 -3.10 -3.36
C LEU A 56 1.65 -3.70 -2.33
N PHE A 57 1.14 -4.45 -1.35
CA PHE A 57 1.98 -5.12 -0.36
C PHE A 57 2.85 -6.23 -0.96
N ILE A 58 2.40 -6.88 -2.02
CA ILE A 58 3.15 -7.95 -2.68
C ILE A 58 4.18 -7.39 -3.66
N ASN A 59 3.80 -6.43 -4.49
CA ASN A 59 4.61 -5.98 -5.63
C ASN A 59 5.22 -4.58 -5.47
N GLN A 60 4.68 -3.76 -4.59
CA GLN A 60 5.08 -2.35 -4.41
C GLN A 60 5.17 -1.98 -2.92
N ILE A 61 5.71 -2.89 -2.12
CA ILE A 61 5.72 -2.72 -0.66
C ILE A 61 6.48 -1.47 -0.20
N GLY A 62 7.39 -0.96 -1.02
CA GLY A 62 8.15 0.26 -0.72
C GLY A 62 7.29 1.49 -0.48
N ILE A 63 6.06 1.54 -1.03
CA ILE A 63 5.16 2.67 -0.81
C ILE A 63 4.83 2.84 0.69
N PHE A 64 4.82 1.75 1.45
CA PHE A 64 4.48 1.77 2.88
C PHE A 64 5.63 2.24 3.77
N PHE A 65 6.81 2.49 3.20
CA PHE A 65 7.94 3.11 3.88
C PHE A 65 8.03 4.61 3.61
N ARG A 66 7.16 5.16 2.77
CA ARG A 66 6.98 6.60 2.58
C ARG A 66 6.15 7.15 3.72
N THR A 67 5.98 8.48 3.77
CA THR A 67 5.05 9.10 4.72
C THR A 67 3.75 9.44 4.01
N ARG A 68 2.66 9.54 4.78
CA ARG A 68 1.38 9.98 4.25
C ARG A 68 1.50 11.36 3.58
N ALA A 69 2.26 12.27 4.20
CA ALA A 69 2.46 13.62 3.67
C ALA A 69 3.14 13.60 2.28
N GLU A 70 4.13 12.71 2.09
CA GLU A 70 4.76 12.53 0.77
C GLU A 70 3.75 12.04 -0.27
N LEU A 71 2.93 11.05 0.09
CA LEU A 71 1.93 10.51 -0.82
C LEU A 71 0.87 11.55 -1.18
N GLU A 72 0.39 12.30 -0.20
CA GLU A 72 -0.58 13.37 -0.44
C GLU A 72 -0.03 14.40 -1.43
N ARG A 73 1.21 14.83 -1.22
CA ARG A 73 1.86 15.80 -2.11
C ARG A 73 2.03 15.28 -3.53
N VAL A 74 2.55 14.06 -3.65
CA VAL A 74 2.85 13.48 -4.97
C VAL A 74 1.58 13.15 -5.73
N PHE A 75 0.59 12.56 -5.07
CA PHE A 75 -0.67 12.18 -5.71
C PHE A 75 -1.47 13.41 -6.16
N GLU A 76 -1.41 14.51 -5.42
CA GLU A 76 -2.04 15.78 -5.85
C GLU A 76 -1.41 16.31 -7.14
N GLU A 77 -0.09 16.17 -7.29
CA GLU A 77 0.62 16.61 -8.51
C GLU A 77 0.19 15.82 -9.76
N TYR A 78 -0.18 14.56 -9.58
CA TYR A 78 -0.55 13.66 -10.69
C TYR A 78 -2.06 13.54 -10.91
N GLU A 79 -2.87 14.29 -10.19
CA GLU A 79 -4.33 14.16 -10.18
C GLU A 79 -4.79 12.84 -9.52
N ILE A 80 -5.37 12.97 -8.33
CA ILE A 80 -5.69 11.84 -7.46
C ILE A 80 -6.58 10.80 -8.13
N ASP A 81 -7.66 11.22 -8.81
CA ASP A 81 -8.60 10.30 -9.44
C ASP A 81 -7.93 9.44 -10.52
N SER A 82 -7.05 10.03 -11.30
CA SER A 82 -6.29 9.31 -12.32
C SER A 82 -5.33 8.30 -11.72
N ILE A 83 -4.64 8.68 -10.65
CA ILE A 83 -3.73 7.77 -9.95
C ILE A 83 -4.48 6.58 -9.35
N VAL A 84 -5.58 6.82 -8.66
CA VAL A 84 -6.39 5.77 -8.04
C VAL A 84 -6.89 4.78 -9.11
N LYS A 85 -7.41 5.30 -10.20
CA LYS A 85 -7.89 4.47 -11.32
C LYS A 85 -6.77 3.64 -11.92
N SER A 86 -5.61 4.24 -12.12
CA SER A 86 -4.45 3.55 -12.71
C SER A 86 -3.92 2.46 -11.78
N LEU A 87 -3.82 2.73 -10.47
CA LEU A 87 -3.36 1.76 -9.48
C LEU A 87 -4.34 0.59 -9.33
N ASN A 88 -5.64 0.86 -9.36
CA ASN A 88 -6.64 -0.20 -9.31
C ASN A 88 -6.62 -1.08 -10.56
N TYR A 89 -6.10 -0.56 -11.66
CA TYR A 89 -5.89 -1.32 -12.88
C TYR A 89 -4.57 -2.11 -12.82
N ASP A 90 -3.46 -1.47 -12.40
CA ASP A 90 -2.13 -2.08 -12.29
C ASP A 90 -1.27 -1.34 -11.27
N VAL A 91 -0.92 -2.01 -10.16
CA VAL A 91 -0.10 -1.40 -9.10
C VAL A 91 1.31 -1.03 -9.57
N ASN A 92 1.79 -1.64 -10.63
CA ASN A 92 3.11 -1.31 -11.19
C ASN A 92 3.15 0.08 -11.84
N THR A 93 2.01 0.74 -11.98
CA THR A 93 1.95 2.17 -12.33
C THR A 93 2.77 3.02 -11.37
N LEU A 94 2.97 2.59 -10.12
CA LEU A 94 3.83 3.29 -9.16
C LEU A 94 5.26 3.46 -9.67
N ASP A 95 5.76 2.57 -10.50
CA ASP A 95 7.10 2.67 -11.07
C ASP A 95 7.26 3.90 -11.98
N LEU A 96 6.15 4.45 -12.47
CA LEU A 96 6.11 5.63 -13.33
C LEU A 96 5.97 6.93 -12.53
N ILE A 97 5.73 6.84 -11.23
CA ILE A 97 5.53 7.98 -10.35
C ILE A 97 6.85 8.33 -9.67
N GLU A 98 7.23 9.59 -9.75
CA GLU A 98 8.44 10.10 -9.09
C GLU A 98 8.10 10.63 -7.69
N PHE A 99 8.75 10.05 -6.70
CA PHE A 99 8.59 10.50 -5.30
C PHE A 99 9.69 11.46 -4.86
#